data_8f0b610d601389ada5cc2a7caf92e400
#
_entry.id   8f0b610d601389ada5cc2a7caf92e400
#
_cell.length_a   1.000
_cell.length_b   1.000
_cell.length_c   1.000
_cell.angle_alpha   90.00
_cell.angle_beta   90.00
_cell.angle_gamma   90.00
#
_symmetry.space_group_name_H-M   'P 1'
#
loop_
_entity.id
_entity.type
_entity.pdbx_description
1 polymer ?
#
loop_
_entity_poly.entity_id
_entity_poly.type
_entity_poly.pdbx_seq_one_letter_code
_entity_poly.pdbx_strand_id
1 'polypeptide(L)'
;AQAISQDDIQKGVNPDAKREASEQPAVTEGDKLIDTHGAYLDSPRNVAKELGVAFVDMNKITHDLVEGMGPVDSRKLFMWVPANQVAAMPKGREDNTHLNVYGGRVVAGLAMDAIAKEVPELAKYVRHYDFVVAQDGSGDFFTVQEAINAVPDFRKNIRTTILVRKGVYKEKIVIPESKINISLIGQDGAVLSYDDYAQKKNCFGEEKGTSGSSSCYIYAPDFYAENI
;
A
#
# COMPACT_ATOMS: atom_id res chain seq x y z
N ALA A 1 -2.74 10.38 16.34
CA ALA A 1 -1.95 11.38 17.06
C ALA A 1 -2.51 11.53 18.48
N GLN A 2 -1.65 11.41 19.47
CA GLN A 2 -2.06 11.64 20.87
C GLN A 2 -2.33 13.12 21.05
N ALA A 3 -3.46 13.48 21.65
CA ALA A 3 -3.72 14.83 22.07
C ALA A 3 -2.79 15.16 23.25
N ILE A 4 -1.64 15.76 22.95
CA ILE A 4 -0.81 16.39 23.96
C ILE A 4 -1.24 17.86 23.98
N SER A 5 -1.67 18.34 25.13
CA SER A 5 -2.07 19.75 25.25
C SER A 5 -0.85 20.66 25.10
N GLN A 6 -1.07 21.90 24.66
CA GLN A 6 0.00 22.92 24.65
C GLN A 6 0.59 23.15 26.05
N ASP A 7 -0.21 22.94 27.09
CA ASP A 7 0.23 23.02 28.48
C ASP A 7 1.23 21.94 28.86
N ASP A 8 1.10 20.72 28.28
CA ASP A 8 2.04 19.64 28.52
C ASP A 8 3.42 19.92 27.86
N ILE A 9 3.42 20.56 26.69
CA ILE A 9 4.65 21.02 26.03
C ILE A 9 5.33 22.12 26.83
N GLN A 10 4.58 23.07 27.34
CA GLN A 10 5.12 24.17 28.17
C GLN A 10 5.68 23.69 29.52
N LYS A 11 5.18 22.57 30.03
CA LYS A 11 5.67 21.93 31.27
C LYS A 11 6.88 21.02 31.03
N GLY A 12 7.39 20.93 29.81
CA GLY A 12 8.54 20.07 29.47
C GLY A 12 8.26 18.58 29.57
N VAL A 13 6.99 18.18 29.48
CA VAL A 13 6.61 16.78 29.40
C VAL A 13 7.08 16.19 28.09
N ASN A 14 7.99 15.20 28.14
CA ASN A 14 8.43 14.49 26.96
C ASN A 14 7.22 13.79 26.31
N PRO A 15 6.81 14.16 25.08
CA PRO A 15 5.70 13.51 24.38
C PRO A 15 5.92 12.01 24.15
N ASP A 16 7.18 11.56 24.15
CA ASP A 16 7.58 10.15 24.03
C ASP A 16 7.68 9.44 25.41
N ALA A 17 7.45 10.14 26.53
CA ALA A 17 7.38 9.50 27.82
C ALA A 17 6.24 8.48 27.83
N LYS A 18 6.58 7.22 28.05
CA LYS A 18 5.65 6.08 28.07
C LYS A 18 4.53 6.36 29.09
N ARG A 19 3.39 6.84 28.60
CA ARG A 19 2.14 6.74 29.37
C ARG A 19 1.73 5.26 29.38
N GLU A 20 1.42 4.73 30.52
CA GLU A 20 0.84 3.40 30.60
C GLU A 20 -0.53 3.43 29.88
N ALA A 21 -0.84 2.37 29.12
CA ALA A 21 -2.06 2.30 28.29
C ALA A 21 -3.37 2.56 29.09
N SER A 22 -3.33 2.37 30.41
CA SER A 22 -4.45 2.61 31.34
C SER A 22 -4.74 4.09 31.63
N GLU A 23 -3.86 5.02 31.25
CA GLU A 23 -4.02 6.45 31.56
C GLU A 23 -4.53 7.29 30.38
N GLN A 24 -4.72 6.69 29.23
CA GLN A 24 -5.23 7.41 28.06
C GLN A 24 -6.75 7.35 28.02
N PRO A 25 -7.45 8.49 27.85
CA PRO A 25 -8.87 8.46 27.61
C PRO A 25 -9.16 7.68 26.32
N ALA A 26 -10.20 6.88 26.34
CA ALA A 26 -10.68 6.16 25.17
C ALA A 26 -11.01 7.18 24.06
N VAL A 27 -10.38 7.06 22.89
CA VAL A 27 -10.68 7.89 21.73
C VAL A 27 -12.02 7.46 21.15
N THR A 28 -12.93 8.39 20.96
CA THR A 28 -14.29 8.17 20.43
C THR A 28 -14.44 8.79 19.05
N GLU A 29 -15.49 8.41 18.33
CA GLU A 29 -15.73 8.85 16.93
C GLU A 29 -15.96 10.37 16.79
N GLY A 30 -16.26 11.07 17.88
CA GLY A 30 -16.44 12.54 17.90
C GLY A 30 -15.17 13.34 18.20
N ASP A 31 -14.06 12.68 18.51
CA ASP A 31 -12.81 13.35 18.87
C ASP A 31 -12.11 13.91 17.63
N LYS A 32 -11.52 15.09 17.78
CA LYS A 32 -10.76 15.75 16.71
C LYS A 32 -9.27 15.53 16.83
N LEU A 33 -8.59 15.45 15.70
CA LEU A 33 -7.14 15.43 15.66
C LEU A 33 -6.58 16.78 16.17
N ILE A 34 -5.66 16.71 17.13
CA ILE A 34 -4.93 17.87 17.63
C ILE A 34 -3.51 17.83 17.08
N ASP A 35 -3.14 18.84 16.29
CA ASP A 35 -1.77 19.01 15.83
C ASP A 35 -0.94 19.71 16.92
N THR A 36 0.08 19.02 17.39
CA THR A 36 0.94 19.50 18.48
C THR A 36 2.24 20.15 17.98
N HIS A 37 2.46 20.24 16.67
CA HIS A 37 3.71 20.77 16.10
C HIS A 37 3.78 22.30 16.20
N GLY A 38 2.63 23.00 16.25
CA GLY A 38 2.56 24.45 16.42
C GLY A 38 3.38 25.22 15.39
N ALA A 39 4.09 26.24 15.83
CA ALA A 39 4.90 27.12 14.97
C ALA A 39 6.09 26.42 14.28
N TYR A 40 6.47 25.20 14.67
CA TYR A 40 7.52 24.46 13.96
C TYR A 40 7.16 24.15 12.51
N LEU A 41 5.86 24.11 12.17
CA LEU A 41 5.40 23.89 10.81
C LEU A 41 5.60 25.10 9.89
N ASP A 42 5.64 26.29 10.44
CA ASP A 42 5.76 27.52 9.67
C ASP A 42 7.16 27.73 9.13
N SER A 43 8.18 27.27 9.86
CA SER A 43 9.58 27.47 9.46
C SER A 43 9.90 26.82 8.09
N PRO A 44 9.68 25.52 7.85
CA PRO A 44 9.96 24.92 6.54
C PRO A 44 9.10 25.49 5.42
N ARG A 45 7.82 25.83 5.69
CA ARG A 45 6.91 26.48 4.74
C ARG A 45 7.43 27.85 4.29
N ASN A 46 7.86 28.67 5.26
CA ASN A 46 8.37 30.01 4.99
C ASN A 46 9.70 29.96 4.26
N VAL A 47 10.63 29.09 4.65
CA VAL A 47 11.94 28.92 4.00
C VAL A 47 11.76 28.45 2.55
N ALA A 48 10.89 27.48 2.31
CA ALA A 48 10.62 27.02 0.94
C ALA A 48 10.06 28.15 0.06
N LYS A 49 9.15 28.95 0.59
CA LYS A 49 8.59 30.13 -0.09
C LYS A 49 9.65 31.20 -0.35
N GLU A 50 10.49 31.47 0.63
CA GLU A 50 11.57 32.48 0.52
C GLU A 50 12.60 32.06 -0.54
N LEU A 51 12.97 30.81 -0.58
CA LEU A 51 13.94 30.28 -1.54
C LEU A 51 13.33 29.92 -2.90
N GLY A 52 12.01 29.97 -3.06
CA GLY A 52 11.31 29.59 -4.30
C GLY A 52 11.51 28.12 -4.68
N VAL A 53 11.67 27.22 -3.71
CA VAL A 53 11.83 25.79 -3.94
C VAL A 53 10.51 25.04 -3.77
N ALA A 54 10.35 23.92 -4.48
CA ALA A 54 9.20 23.05 -4.33
C ALA A 54 9.09 22.53 -2.88
N PHE A 55 7.86 22.47 -2.37
CA PHE A 55 7.59 22.07 -1.00
C PHE A 55 6.39 21.12 -0.93
N VAL A 56 6.62 19.92 -0.43
CA VAL A 56 5.56 18.94 -0.15
C VAL A 56 5.19 19.03 1.33
N ASP A 57 4.01 19.55 1.61
CA ASP A 57 3.51 19.70 2.99
C ASP A 57 2.99 18.38 3.54
N MET A 58 3.90 17.52 3.97
CA MET A 58 3.56 16.21 4.52
C MET A 58 2.74 16.30 5.80
N ASN A 59 2.90 17.36 6.60
CA ASN A 59 2.07 17.54 7.79
C ASN A 59 0.59 17.72 7.39
N LYS A 60 0.32 18.60 6.42
CA LYS A 60 -1.05 18.80 5.92
C LYS A 60 -1.63 17.51 5.34
N ILE A 61 -0.86 16.80 4.52
CA ILE A 61 -1.29 15.56 3.85
C ILE A 61 -1.63 14.48 4.88
N THR A 62 -0.77 14.27 5.88
CA THR A 62 -1.01 13.25 6.91
C THR A 62 -2.11 13.67 7.89
N HIS A 63 -2.24 14.95 8.18
CA HIS A 63 -3.35 15.48 8.95
C HIS A 63 -4.69 15.21 8.25
N ASP A 64 -4.81 15.58 6.97
CA ASP A 64 -6.02 15.38 6.18
C ASP A 64 -6.38 13.88 6.07
N LEU A 65 -5.38 12.99 5.95
CA LEU A 65 -5.56 11.54 5.95
C LEU A 65 -6.17 11.06 7.27
N VAL A 66 -5.56 11.44 8.40
CA VAL A 66 -5.97 10.97 9.74
C VAL A 66 -7.35 11.52 10.12
N GLU A 67 -7.60 12.81 9.84
CA GLU A 67 -8.91 13.44 10.02
C GLU A 67 -9.99 12.76 9.16
N GLY A 68 -9.69 12.49 7.89
CA GLY A 68 -10.62 11.84 6.97
C GLY A 68 -10.96 10.40 7.36
N MET A 69 -10.02 9.67 7.97
CA MET A 69 -10.27 8.34 8.50
C MET A 69 -11.00 8.33 9.84
N GLY A 70 -10.90 9.42 10.59
CA GLY A 70 -11.44 9.52 11.95
C GLY A 70 -10.60 8.78 13.00
N PRO A 71 -10.94 8.99 14.28
CA PRO A 71 -10.09 8.58 15.41
C PRO A 71 -9.98 7.06 15.61
N VAL A 72 -10.94 6.29 15.13
CA VAL A 72 -10.96 4.82 15.27
C VAL A 72 -10.22 4.15 14.10
N ASP A 73 -10.59 4.50 12.86
CA ASP A 73 -10.01 3.85 11.67
C ASP A 73 -8.57 4.26 11.40
N SER A 74 -8.16 5.47 11.78
CA SER A 74 -6.77 5.92 11.65
C SER A 74 -5.77 5.09 12.46
N ARG A 75 -6.20 4.38 13.51
CA ARG A 75 -5.36 3.43 14.27
C ARG A 75 -4.73 2.36 13.37
N LYS A 76 -5.38 2.00 12.26
CA LYS A 76 -4.85 1.05 11.26
C LYS A 76 -3.53 1.50 10.64
N LEU A 77 -3.24 2.80 10.65
CA LEU A 77 -1.99 3.37 10.15
C LEU A 77 -0.83 3.21 11.13
N PHE A 78 -1.10 3.05 12.41
CA PHE A 78 -0.14 3.17 13.48
C PHE A 78 0.18 1.83 14.17
N MET A 79 1.15 1.85 15.09
CA MET A 79 1.62 0.66 15.81
C MET A 79 0.66 0.29 16.96
N TRP A 80 -0.56 -0.10 16.59
CA TRP A 80 -1.54 -0.67 17.51
C TRP A 80 -1.45 -2.20 17.49
N VAL A 81 -0.96 -2.78 18.59
CA VAL A 81 -0.76 -4.23 18.74
C VAL A 81 -1.55 -4.70 19.94
N PRO A 82 -2.55 -5.57 19.77
CA PRO A 82 -3.28 -6.17 20.89
C PRO A 82 -2.37 -6.98 21.81
N ALA A 83 -2.74 -7.06 23.08
CA ALA A 83 -2.01 -7.85 24.06
C ALA A 83 -1.93 -9.34 23.63
N ASN A 84 -0.81 -9.97 23.91
CA ASN A 84 -0.53 -11.39 23.64
C ASN A 84 -0.45 -11.79 22.15
N GLN A 85 -0.42 -10.84 21.22
CA GLN A 85 -0.23 -11.14 19.79
C GLN A 85 1.24 -11.25 19.37
N VAL A 86 2.12 -10.50 20.01
CA VAL A 86 3.55 -10.48 19.71
C VAL A 86 4.36 -10.79 20.96
N ALA A 87 5.19 -11.81 20.92
CA ALA A 87 5.97 -12.27 22.07
C ALA A 87 6.83 -11.17 22.70
N ALA A 88 7.38 -10.28 21.87
CA ALA A 88 8.17 -9.12 22.32
C ALA A 88 7.33 -8.00 22.95
N MET A 89 6.00 -8.04 22.81
CA MET A 89 5.05 -7.04 23.32
C MET A 89 3.86 -7.73 24.00
N PRO A 90 4.07 -8.46 25.11
CA PRO A 90 3.02 -9.26 25.74
C PRO A 90 1.84 -8.40 26.28
N LYS A 91 2.09 -7.15 26.63
CA LYS A 91 1.05 -6.20 27.06
C LYS A 91 0.36 -5.48 25.88
N GLY A 92 0.76 -5.75 24.63
CA GLY A 92 0.33 -4.97 23.48
C GLY A 92 1.04 -3.62 23.38
N ARG A 93 0.61 -2.80 22.42
CA ARG A 93 1.10 -1.42 22.22
C ARG A 93 -0.02 -0.58 21.63
N GLU A 94 -0.23 0.60 22.19
CA GLU A 94 -1.13 1.62 21.68
C GLU A 94 -0.30 2.86 21.33
N ASP A 95 0.06 2.97 20.05
CA ASP A 95 0.98 4.01 19.58
C ASP A 95 0.35 4.74 18.40
N ASN A 96 0.10 6.02 18.59
CA ASN A 96 -0.50 6.92 17.57
C ASN A 96 0.56 7.76 16.85
N THR A 97 1.85 7.48 17.04
CA THR A 97 2.95 8.27 16.50
C THR A 97 3.72 7.51 15.44
N HIS A 98 4.03 6.24 15.69
CA HIS A 98 4.82 5.43 14.78
C HIS A 98 3.92 4.67 13.81
N LEU A 99 4.13 4.88 12.53
CA LEU A 99 3.43 4.15 11.47
C LEU A 99 3.81 2.66 11.50
N ASN A 100 2.82 1.81 11.29
CA ASN A 100 3.09 0.42 10.92
C ASN A 100 3.40 0.30 9.42
N VAL A 101 3.64 -0.92 8.91
CA VAL A 101 3.97 -1.15 7.50
C VAL A 101 2.86 -0.67 6.55
N TYR A 102 1.60 -0.87 6.92
CA TYR A 102 0.46 -0.40 6.13
C TYR A 102 0.42 1.14 6.09
N GLY A 103 0.48 1.79 7.27
CA GLY A 103 0.49 3.25 7.36
C GLY A 103 1.67 3.88 6.63
N GLY A 104 2.87 3.29 6.74
CA GLY A 104 4.05 3.73 6.00
C GLY A 104 3.84 3.68 4.48
N ARG A 105 3.18 2.64 3.96
CA ARG A 105 2.86 2.53 2.52
C ARG A 105 1.83 3.57 2.07
N VAL A 106 0.77 3.76 2.85
CA VAL A 106 -0.26 4.77 2.55
C VAL A 106 0.35 6.16 2.50
N VAL A 107 1.11 6.53 3.53
CA VAL A 107 1.77 7.85 3.60
C VAL A 107 2.81 8.02 2.50
N ALA A 108 3.59 6.98 2.17
CA ALA A 108 4.54 7.04 1.06
C ALA A 108 3.84 7.23 -0.29
N GLY A 109 2.70 6.59 -0.53
CA GLY A 109 1.89 6.78 -1.73
C GLY A 109 1.44 8.24 -1.87
N LEU A 110 0.87 8.82 -0.81
CA LEU A 110 0.46 10.21 -0.78
C LEU A 110 1.63 11.18 -0.99
N ALA A 111 2.80 10.87 -0.42
CA ALA A 111 4.02 11.66 -0.64
C ALA A 111 4.45 11.62 -2.11
N MET A 112 4.41 10.46 -2.74
CA MET A 112 4.76 10.31 -4.16
C MET A 112 3.81 11.10 -5.06
N ASP A 113 2.50 11.06 -4.80
CA ASP A 113 1.51 11.84 -5.55
C ASP A 113 1.74 13.35 -5.40
N ALA A 114 2.03 13.78 -4.19
CA ALA A 114 2.32 15.17 -3.92
C ALA A 114 3.64 15.63 -4.57
N ILE A 115 4.69 14.80 -4.55
CA ILE A 115 5.95 15.08 -5.26
C ILE A 115 5.71 15.18 -6.76
N ALA A 116 4.94 14.28 -7.36
CA ALA A 116 4.62 14.33 -8.79
C ALA A 116 3.89 15.61 -9.19
N LYS A 117 3.05 16.14 -8.29
CA LYS A 117 2.32 17.39 -8.48
C LYS A 117 3.19 18.62 -8.32
N GLU A 118 3.99 18.68 -7.25
CA GLU A 118 4.80 19.85 -6.91
C GLU A 118 6.11 19.94 -7.74
N VAL A 119 6.59 18.79 -8.25
CA VAL A 119 7.81 18.67 -9.07
C VAL A 119 7.50 17.87 -10.33
N PRO A 120 6.85 18.49 -11.35
CA PRO A 120 6.35 17.78 -12.53
C PRO A 120 7.40 16.96 -13.29
N GLU A 121 8.65 17.38 -13.29
CA GLU A 121 9.76 16.63 -13.90
C GLU A 121 10.03 15.27 -13.25
N LEU A 122 9.60 15.10 -11.98
CA LEU A 122 9.69 13.83 -11.26
C LEU A 122 8.47 12.93 -11.48
N ALA A 123 7.35 13.47 -11.98
CA ALA A 123 6.10 12.71 -12.17
C ALA A 123 6.30 11.43 -13.01
N LYS A 124 7.17 11.48 -14.02
CA LYS A 124 7.50 10.32 -14.87
C LYS A 124 8.21 9.17 -14.15
N TYR A 125 8.76 9.42 -12.96
CA TYR A 125 9.46 8.42 -12.16
C TYR A 125 8.58 7.86 -11.03
N VAL A 126 7.42 8.45 -10.79
CA VAL A 126 6.48 7.96 -9.78
C VAL A 126 5.82 6.68 -10.28
N ARG A 127 5.99 5.61 -9.52
CA ARG A 127 5.39 4.30 -9.81
C ARG A 127 4.50 3.88 -8.65
N HIS A 128 3.24 3.62 -8.96
CA HIS A 128 2.26 3.11 -7.98
C HIS A 128 2.23 1.58 -7.93
N TYR A 129 2.89 0.92 -8.89
CA TYR A 129 2.94 -0.52 -9.05
C TYR A 129 4.39 -0.97 -9.23
N ASP A 130 4.73 -2.16 -8.70
CA ASP A 130 6.06 -2.73 -8.88
C ASP A 130 6.33 -3.05 -10.36
N PHE A 131 5.31 -3.60 -11.05
CA PHE A 131 5.36 -3.92 -12.46
C PHE A 131 4.13 -3.40 -13.20
N VAL A 132 4.33 -3.04 -14.45
CA VAL A 132 3.26 -2.64 -15.37
C VAL A 132 3.31 -3.53 -16.61
N VAL A 133 2.20 -4.17 -16.95
CA VAL A 133 2.02 -4.94 -18.16
C VAL A 133 1.24 -4.11 -19.18
N ALA A 134 1.77 -3.94 -20.37
CA ALA A 134 1.11 -3.19 -21.44
C ALA A 134 1.52 -3.72 -22.82
N GLN A 135 0.54 -4.06 -23.66
CA GLN A 135 0.77 -4.61 -25.00
C GLN A 135 1.36 -3.61 -25.99
N ASP A 136 1.23 -2.31 -25.71
CA ASP A 136 1.76 -1.21 -26.53
C ASP A 136 3.22 -0.87 -26.23
N GLY A 137 3.87 -1.61 -25.32
CA GLY A 137 5.26 -1.39 -24.91
C GLY A 137 5.46 -0.24 -23.93
N SER A 138 4.39 0.38 -23.41
CA SER A 138 4.48 1.44 -22.39
C SER A 138 4.62 0.90 -20.95
N GLY A 139 4.63 -0.43 -20.78
CA GLY A 139 4.86 -1.12 -19.53
C GLY A 139 6.26 -1.72 -19.41
N ASP A 140 6.49 -2.42 -18.31
CA ASP A 140 7.73 -3.17 -18.07
C ASP A 140 7.71 -4.52 -18.81
N PHE A 141 6.51 -5.07 -19.06
CA PHE A 141 6.28 -6.37 -19.73
C PHE A 141 5.15 -6.26 -20.75
N PHE A 142 5.21 -7.11 -21.77
CA PHE A 142 4.15 -7.23 -22.79
C PHE A 142 3.07 -8.21 -22.38
N THR A 143 3.42 -9.21 -21.56
CA THR A 143 2.52 -10.28 -21.13
C THR A 143 2.40 -10.35 -19.61
N VAL A 144 1.25 -10.83 -19.14
CA VAL A 144 1.00 -10.99 -17.71
C VAL A 144 1.87 -12.09 -17.12
N GLN A 145 2.08 -13.18 -17.90
CA GLN A 145 2.92 -14.29 -17.43
C GLN A 145 4.38 -13.87 -17.25
N GLU A 146 4.92 -13.01 -18.13
CA GLU A 146 6.28 -12.48 -17.95
C GLU A 146 6.42 -11.67 -16.65
N ALA A 147 5.46 -10.81 -16.34
CA ALA A 147 5.46 -10.05 -15.11
C ALA A 147 5.40 -10.96 -13.87
N ILE A 148 4.55 -12.00 -13.90
CA ILE A 148 4.46 -13.00 -12.83
C ILE A 148 5.80 -13.74 -12.67
N ASN A 149 6.42 -14.14 -13.77
CA ASN A 149 7.70 -14.85 -13.73
C ASN A 149 8.84 -13.98 -13.16
N ALA A 150 8.79 -12.68 -13.36
CA ALA A 150 9.76 -11.72 -12.84
C ALA A 150 9.62 -11.45 -11.33
N VAL A 151 8.50 -11.80 -10.71
CA VAL A 151 8.34 -11.70 -9.26
C VAL A 151 9.36 -12.63 -8.58
N PRO A 152 10.13 -12.16 -7.59
CA PRO A 152 11.03 -13.02 -6.83
C PRO A 152 10.30 -14.16 -6.12
N ASP A 153 10.88 -15.36 -6.14
CA ASP A 153 10.32 -16.51 -5.44
C ASP A 153 10.40 -16.36 -3.92
N PHE A 154 9.41 -16.90 -3.22
CA PHE A 154 9.34 -16.96 -1.74
C PHE A 154 9.48 -15.61 -1.03
N ARG A 155 8.95 -14.56 -1.62
CA ARG A 155 8.99 -13.18 -1.09
C ARG A 155 8.08 -13.03 0.12
N LYS A 156 8.61 -13.22 1.33
CA LYS A 156 7.82 -13.38 2.56
C LYS A 156 7.14 -12.10 3.07
N ASN A 157 7.77 -10.94 2.93
CA ASN A 157 7.37 -9.75 3.71
C ASN A 157 6.84 -8.58 2.88
N ILE A 158 6.85 -8.67 1.57
CA ILE A 158 6.47 -7.58 0.68
C ILE A 158 5.56 -8.14 -0.40
N ARG A 159 4.41 -7.52 -0.58
CA ARG A 159 3.49 -7.80 -1.68
C ARG A 159 4.01 -7.19 -2.96
N THR A 160 4.01 -7.93 -4.06
CA THR A 160 4.31 -7.41 -5.39
C THR A 160 3.01 -7.03 -6.07
N THR A 161 2.93 -5.79 -6.54
CA THR A 161 1.76 -5.26 -7.25
C THR A 161 2.05 -5.19 -8.74
N ILE A 162 1.19 -5.79 -9.55
CA ILE A 162 1.28 -5.83 -11.01
C ILE A 162 0.05 -5.13 -11.58
N LEU A 163 0.24 -4.01 -12.26
CA LEU A 163 -0.82 -3.36 -13.03
C LEU A 163 -0.87 -3.99 -14.43
N VAL A 164 -2.06 -4.46 -14.82
CA VAL A 164 -2.35 -4.89 -16.20
C VAL A 164 -3.15 -3.78 -16.88
N ARG A 165 -2.54 -3.11 -17.85
CA ARG A 165 -3.21 -2.05 -18.60
C ARG A 165 -4.33 -2.62 -19.47
N LYS A 166 -5.23 -1.75 -19.89
CA LYS A 166 -6.33 -2.09 -20.81
C LYS A 166 -5.82 -2.87 -22.01
N GLY A 167 -6.45 -4.00 -22.31
CA GLY A 167 -6.09 -4.87 -23.43
C GLY A 167 -6.68 -6.27 -23.27
N VAL A 168 -6.60 -7.07 -24.33
CA VAL A 168 -7.01 -8.48 -24.30
C VAL A 168 -5.75 -9.35 -24.32
N TYR A 169 -5.41 -9.91 -23.18
CA TYR A 169 -4.24 -10.75 -22.97
C TYR A 169 -4.65 -12.21 -23.15
N LYS A 170 -4.35 -12.76 -24.31
CA LYS A 170 -4.69 -14.15 -24.66
C LYS A 170 -3.59 -15.08 -24.16
N GLU A 171 -3.58 -15.35 -22.87
CA GLU A 171 -2.53 -16.09 -22.18
C GLU A 171 -3.12 -17.15 -21.24
N LYS A 172 -2.44 -18.29 -21.14
CA LYS A 172 -2.68 -19.27 -20.10
C LYS A 172 -1.81 -18.92 -18.90
N ILE A 173 -2.42 -18.43 -17.84
CA ILE A 173 -1.71 -17.94 -16.66
C ILE A 173 -1.45 -19.07 -15.69
N VAL A 174 -0.21 -19.17 -15.23
CA VAL A 174 0.20 -20.09 -14.17
C VAL A 174 0.96 -19.30 -13.09
N ILE A 175 0.42 -19.31 -11.88
CA ILE A 175 1.06 -18.68 -10.71
C ILE A 175 1.52 -19.82 -9.80
N PRO A 176 2.81 -20.20 -9.84
CA PRO A 176 3.34 -21.29 -9.05
C PRO A 176 3.39 -20.97 -7.56
N GLU A 177 3.45 -21.99 -6.73
CA GLU A 177 3.46 -21.90 -5.27
C GLU A 177 4.57 -20.97 -4.72
N SER A 178 5.68 -20.86 -5.43
CA SER A 178 6.80 -19.98 -5.05
C SER A 178 6.51 -18.48 -5.19
N LYS A 179 5.52 -18.09 -6.01
CA LYS A 179 5.17 -16.69 -6.33
C LYS A 179 4.17 -16.11 -5.33
N ILE A 180 4.53 -16.06 -4.08
CA ILE A 180 3.65 -15.63 -2.97
C ILE A 180 3.49 -14.10 -2.91
N ASN A 181 2.39 -13.63 -2.29
CA ASN A 181 2.13 -12.20 -2.05
C ASN A 181 2.03 -11.36 -3.34
N ILE A 182 1.30 -11.82 -4.34
CA ILE A 182 1.05 -11.08 -5.59
C ILE A 182 -0.34 -10.42 -5.56
N SER A 183 -0.39 -9.16 -5.99
CA SER A 183 -1.63 -8.49 -6.41
C SER A 183 -1.60 -8.24 -7.91
N LEU A 184 -2.59 -8.73 -8.63
CA LEU A 184 -2.81 -8.48 -10.04
C LEU A 184 -3.99 -7.51 -10.18
N ILE A 185 -3.72 -6.28 -10.62
CA ILE A 185 -4.70 -5.21 -10.70
C ILE A 185 -4.93 -4.86 -12.16
N GLY A 186 -6.15 -5.09 -12.65
CA GLY A 186 -6.55 -4.70 -14.00
C GLY A 186 -6.95 -3.23 -14.07
N GLN A 187 -6.49 -2.55 -15.10
CA GLN A 187 -7.10 -1.30 -15.52
C GLN A 187 -8.45 -1.60 -16.16
N ASP A 188 -9.40 -0.65 -16.10
CA ASP A 188 -10.71 -0.83 -16.76
C ASP A 188 -10.55 -1.24 -18.22
N GLY A 189 -11.14 -2.39 -18.57
CA GLY A 189 -11.00 -3.03 -19.88
C GLY A 189 -9.76 -3.93 -20.05
N ALA A 190 -9.06 -4.30 -18.97
CA ALA A 190 -8.10 -5.40 -18.98
C ALA A 190 -8.85 -6.73 -18.97
N VAL A 191 -8.51 -7.62 -19.89
CA VAL A 191 -9.15 -8.95 -20.03
C VAL A 191 -8.10 -10.01 -20.16
N LEU A 192 -8.13 -11.02 -19.28
CA LEU A 192 -7.39 -12.27 -19.44
C LEU A 192 -8.28 -13.31 -20.09
N SER A 193 -7.82 -13.90 -21.15
CA SER A 193 -8.56 -14.95 -21.86
C SER A 193 -7.63 -16.03 -22.40
N TYR A 194 -8.15 -17.24 -22.50
CA TYR A 194 -7.49 -18.34 -23.20
C TYR A 194 -8.54 -19.25 -23.85
N ASP A 195 -8.18 -19.91 -24.92
CA ASP A 195 -9.10 -20.70 -25.76
C ASP A 195 -9.07 -22.20 -25.50
N ASP A 196 -8.65 -22.63 -24.30
CA ASP A 196 -8.76 -24.03 -23.91
C ASP A 196 -10.19 -24.41 -23.51
N TYR A 197 -10.61 -25.61 -23.87
CA TYR A 197 -11.89 -26.21 -23.48
C TYR A 197 -11.70 -27.70 -23.20
N ALA A 198 -12.65 -28.33 -22.53
CA ALA A 198 -12.49 -29.67 -21.97
C ALA A 198 -12.17 -30.74 -23.05
N GLN A 199 -12.80 -30.64 -24.21
CA GLN A 199 -12.59 -31.61 -25.32
C GLN A 199 -11.37 -31.28 -26.19
N LYS A 200 -10.70 -30.14 -25.96
CA LYS A 200 -9.47 -29.82 -26.67
C LYS A 200 -8.38 -30.83 -26.31
N LYS A 201 -7.73 -31.37 -27.30
CA LYS A 201 -6.68 -32.37 -27.09
C LYS A 201 -5.34 -31.73 -26.70
N ASN A 202 -4.63 -32.39 -25.82
CA ASN A 202 -3.24 -32.08 -25.48
C ASN A 202 -2.27 -32.62 -26.57
N CYS A 203 -0.97 -32.44 -26.39
CA CYS A 203 0.07 -32.90 -27.35
C CYS A 203 0.15 -34.42 -27.47
N PHE A 204 -0.46 -35.19 -26.56
CA PHE A 204 -0.54 -36.66 -26.56
C PHE A 204 -1.85 -37.17 -27.18
N GLY A 205 -2.74 -36.27 -27.65
CA GLY A 205 -4.03 -36.64 -28.25
C GLY A 205 -5.15 -36.91 -27.22
N GLU A 206 -4.91 -36.68 -25.94
CA GLU A 206 -5.87 -36.86 -24.86
C GLU A 206 -6.67 -35.59 -24.61
N GLU A 207 -7.94 -35.69 -24.24
CA GLU A 207 -8.77 -34.54 -23.87
C GLU A 207 -8.22 -33.87 -22.59
N LYS A 208 -8.20 -32.52 -22.58
CA LYS A 208 -7.72 -31.74 -21.43
C LYS A 208 -8.61 -31.91 -20.20
N GLY A 209 -9.87 -32.20 -20.39
CA GLY A 209 -10.86 -32.25 -19.32
C GLY A 209 -11.09 -30.89 -18.66
N THR A 210 -11.92 -30.86 -17.64
CA THR A 210 -12.27 -29.62 -16.92
C THR A 210 -11.06 -28.98 -16.28
N SER A 211 -10.22 -29.75 -15.60
CA SER A 211 -9.04 -29.21 -14.88
C SER A 211 -7.93 -28.76 -15.84
N GLY A 212 -7.76 -29.43 -16.99
CA GLY A 212 -6.72 -29.08 -17.96
C GLY A 212 -7.06 -27.90 -18.87
N SER A 213 -8.32 -27.45 -18.88
CA SER A 213 -8.81 -26.39 -19.75
C SER A 213 -8.90 -25.01 -19.09
N SER A 214 -8.52 -24.88 -17.81
CA SER A 214 -8.55 -23.58 -17.12
C SER A 214 -7.64 -22.56 -17.79
N SER A 215 -8.11 -21.31 -17.86
CA SER A 215 -7.32 -20.19 -18.35
C SER A 215 -6.28 -19.69 -17.34
N CYS A 216 -6.56 -19.88 -16.04
CA CYS A 216 -5.69 -19.46 -14.97
C CYS A 216 -5.55 -20.56 -13.91
N TYR A 217 -4.31 -20.84 -13.51
CA TYR A 217 -3.97 -21.76 -12.43
C TYR A 217 -3.22 -20.98 -11.34
N ILE A 218 -3.78 -20.95 -10.12
CA ILE A 218 -3.23 -20.21 -8.99
C ILE A 218 -2.88 -21.21 -7.89
N TYR A 219 -1.59 -21.44 -7.70
CA TYR A 219 -1.07 -22.31 -6.63
C TYR A 219 -0.43 -21.50 -5.51
N ALA A 220 -0.17 -20.21 -5.76
CA ALA A 220 0.49 -19.31 -4.83
C ALA A 220 -0.44 -18.91 -3.66
N PRO A 221 0.04 -18.95 -2.42
CA PRO A 221 -0.67 -18.33 -1.29
C PRO A 221 -0.67 -16.80 -1.40
N ASP A 222 -1.66 -16.17 -0.74
CA ASP A 222 -1.82 -14.72 -0.65
C ASP A 222 -1.90 -13.99 -2.01
N PHE A 223 -2.49 -14.65 -3.00
CA PHE A 223 -2.81 -14.03 -4.29
C PHE A 223 -4.07 -13.15 -4.16
N TYR A 224 -4.03 -11.99 -4.78
CA TYR A 224 -5.15 -11.07 -4.91
C TYR A 224 -5.31 -10.63 -6.36
N ALA A 225 -6.53 -10.53 -6.84
CA ALA A 225 -6.83 -9.98 -8.16
C ALA A 225 -8.04 -9.03 -8.09
N GLU A 226 -7.98 -7.96 -8.87
CA GLU A 226 -9.02 -6.94 -8.95
C GLU A 226 -9.14 -6.42 -10.39
N ASN A 227 -10.37 -6.21 -10.86
CA ASN A 227 -10.70 -5.64 -12.18
C ASN A 227 -10.06 -6.39 -13.38
N ILE A 228 -10.04 -7.72 -13.34
CA ILE A 228 -9.40 -8.51 -14.40
C ILE A 228 -10.21 -9.76 -14.75
#